data_8ec639c8761bb88d6626dfb360181171
#
_entry.id   8ec639c8761bb88d6626dfb360181171
#
_cell.length_a   1.000
_cell.length_b   1.000
_cell.length_c   1.000
_cell.angle_alpha   90.00
_cell.angle_beta   90.00
_cell.angle_gamma   90.00
#
_symmetry.space_group_name_H-M   'P 1'
#
loop_
_entity.id
_entity.type
_entity.pdbx_description
1 polymer ?
#
loop_
_entity_poly.entity_id
_entity_poly.type
_entity_poly.pdbx_seq_one_letter_code
_entity_poly.pdbx_strand_id
1 'polypeptide(L)'
;MKTELPKSVSVFALTTIYDKLEAVSTTSPLQDPQTAPQQSIVTLDLEGVLVPEIWIAVAEKTGVQALQRTTRDEPDYNVLMQGRIALLNQHGLKMSDLEAVIATLSPLEGAVEFLDSLRERTQVLILSDTFEQFGRPLMRHLHWPTLLCHRLIVEDDRVTGYKLRMQDQKRHAVNALRELNYRVISAGDSYNDTAMLGAAHAGFLFHAPENVKAEFPQFKALNTFDDLRANIEAELT
;
A
#
# COMPACT_ATOMS: atom_id res chain seq x y z
N MET A 1 -2.00 -50.12 36.80
CA MET A 1 -1.82 -48.79 37.41
C MET A 1 -3.03 -47.95 37.00
N LYS A 2 -3.94 -47.69 37.92
CA LYS A 2 -5.14 -46.82 37.65
C LYS A 2 -4.75 -45.42 38.02
N THR A 3 -4.74 -44.52 37.02
CA THR A 3 -4.57 -43.08 37.21
C THR A 3 -5.91 -42.47 37.66
N GLU A 4 -5.95 -42.03 38.91
CA GLU A 4 -7.07 -41.27 39.46
C GLU A 4 -7.13 -39.86 38.85
N LEU A 5 -8.33 -39.46 38.42
CA LEU A 5 -8.65 -38.10 38.00
C LEU A 5 -8.73 -37.17 39.24
N PRO A 6 -8.29 -35.92 39.17
CA PRO A 6 -8.35 -35.01 40.30
C PRO A 6 -9.79 -34.66 40.65
N LYS A 7 -10.06 -34.63 41.95
CA LYS A 7 -11.38 -34.38 42.57
C LYS A 7 -11.90 -32.97 42.27
N SER A 8 -13.18 -32.93 42.03
CA SER A 8 -14.10 -31.81 41.89
C SER A 8 -13.58 -30.45 42.37
N VAL A 9 -13.48 -29.49 41.45
CA VAL A 9 -13.42 -28.06 41.78
C VAL A 9 -14.76 -27.69 42.40
N SER A 10 -14.75 -27.13 43.63
CA SER A 10 -15.93 -26.78 44.39
C SER A 10 -16.70 -25.70 43.62
N VAL A 11 -18.02 -25.86 43.52
CA VAL A 11 -18.98 -24.89 42.93
C VAL A 11 -18.80 -23.50 43.56
N PHE A 12 -18.39 -23.44 44.82
CA PHE A 12 -18.09 -22.18 45.55
C PHE A 12 -16.88 -21.41 44.95
N ALA A 13 -15.89 -22.10 44.41
CA ALA A 13 -14.72 -21.46 43.79
C ALA A 13 -15.06 -20.85 42.43
N LEU A 14 -15.97 -21.46 41.67
CA LEU A 14 -16.42 -20.94 40.39
C LEU A 14 -17.29 -19.68 40.55
N THR A 15 -18.18 -19.64 41.58
CA THR A 15 -19.00 -18.47 41.84
C THR A 15 -18.15 -17.26 42.24
N THR A 16 -17.10 -17.45 43.07
CA THR A 16 -16.21 -16.38 43.49
C THR A 16 -15.36 -15.83 42.32
N ILE A 17 -15.05 -16.68 41.33
CA ILE A 17 -14.35 -16.23 40.10
C ILE A 17 -15.31 -15.46 39.20
N TYR A 18 -16.55 -15.91 39.07
CA TYR A 18 -17.58 -15.22 38.29
C TYR A 18 -17.92 -13.83 38.88
N ASP A 19 -18.13 -13.73 40.21
CA ASP A 19 -18.38 -12.46 40.90
C ASP A 19 -17.17 -11.49 40.75
N LYS A 20 -15.92 -11.98 40.72
CA LYS A 20 -14.74 -11.16 40.46
C LYS A 20 -14.64 -10.72 39.00
N LEU A 21 -15.09 -11.53 38.06
CA LEU A 21 -15.10 -11.15 36.63
C LEU A 21 -16.21 -10.11 36.34
N GLU A 22 -17.38 -10.20 36.98
CA GLU A 22 -18.40 -9.16 36.86
C GLU A 22 -17.97 -7.84 37.54
N ALA A 23 -17.23 -7.89 38.66
CA ALA A 23 -16.70 -6.69 39.31
C ALA A 23 -15.61 -5.98 38.51
N VAL A 24 -14.88 -6.69 37.63
CA VAL A 24 -13.91 -6.09 36.71
C VAL A 24 -14.60 -5.47 35.49
N SER A 25 -15.84 -5.89 35.19
CA SER A 25 -16.60 -5.37 34.03
C SER A 25 -17.24 -3.99 34.29
N THR A 26 -17.15 -3.41 35.51
CA THR A 26 -17.83 -2.15 35.83
C THR A 26 -16.90 -0.94 36.00
N THR A 27 -15.62 -1.00 35.63
CA THR A 27 -14.72 0.13 35.78
C THR A 27 -13.95 0.47 34.49
N SER A 28 -14.60 1.05 33.59
CA SER A 28 -14.34 2.18 32.69
C SER A 28 -15.45 2.17 31.64
N PRO A 29 -16.19 3.23 31.46
CA PRO A 29 -17.00 3.33 30.25
C PRO A 29 -16.05 3.19 29.09
N LEU A 30 -16.30 2.21 28.21
CA LEU A 30 -15.65 2.16 26.91
C LEU A 30 -15.83 3.57 26.34
N GLN A 31 -14.74 4.30 26.19
CA GLN A 31 -14.80 5.62 25.56
C GLN A 31 -15.49 5.40 24.22
N ASP A 32 -16.49 6.25 23.94
CA ASP A 32 -17.14 6.25 22.63
C ASP A 32 -16.02 6.23 21.57
N PRO A 33 -16.00 5.25 20.67
CA PRO A 33 -14.98 5.19 19.63
C PRO A 33 -14.83 6.49 18.84
N GLN A 34 -15.89 7.32 18.81
CA GLN A 34 -15.86 8.64 18.17
C GLN A 34 -15.16 9.72 19.00
N THR A 35 -14.92 9.52 20.29
CA THR A 35 -14.25 10.49 21.18
C THR A 35 -12.79 10.10 21.50
N ALA A 36 -12.36 8.88 21.16
CA ALA A 36 -10.97 8.49 21.30
C ALA A 36 -10.11 9.22 20.25
N PRO A 37 -8.87 9.66 20.59
CA PRO A 37 -7.94 10.17 19.59
C PRO A 37 -7.74 9.13 18.48
N GLN A 38 -7.94 9.55 17.23
CA GLN A 38 -7.73 8.66 16.09
C GLN A 38 -6.23 8.40 15.94
N GLN A 39 -5.82 7.13 15.87
CA GLN A 39 -4.46 6.79 15.47
C GLN A 39 -4.28 7.16 13.99
N SER A 40 -3.15 7.77 13.69
CA SER A 40 -2.80 8.08 12.31
C SER A 40 -2.22 6.86 11.60
N ILE A 41 -2.50 6.77 10.30
CA ILE A 41 -1.90 5.80 9.38
C ILE A 41 -1.57 6.49 8.06
N VAL A 42 -0.42 6.18 7.49
CA VAL A 42 0.02 6.75 6.21
C VAL A 42 -0.14 5.71 5.11
N THR A 43 -0.69 6.12 3.98
CA THR A 43 -0.75 5.32 2.76
C THR A 43 0.05 5.99 1.65
N LEU A 44 0.94 5.25 1.01
CA LEU A 44 1.84 5.74 -0.04
C LEU A 44 1.63 4.94 -1.31
N ASP A 45 1.71 5.58 -2.47
CA ASP A 45 1.98 4.84 -3.69
C ASP A 45 3.41 4.29 -3.70
N LEU A 46 3.71 3.35 -4.58
CA LEU A 46 5.01 2.71 -4.72
C LEU A 46 5.83 3.35 -5.83
N GLU A 47 5.34 3.23 -7.08
CA GLU A 47 6.03 3.69 -8.28
C GLU A 47 5.92 5.21 -8.40
N GLY A 48 7.00 5.91 -8.72
CA GLY A 48 7.04 7.37 -8.72
C GLY A 48 7.17 8.03 -7.34
N VAL A 49 6.88 7.29 -6.27
CA VAL A 49 6.99 7.77 -4.87
C VAL A 49 8.19 7.16 -4.14
N LEU A 50 8.32 5.85 -4.13
CA LEU A 50 9.38 5.14 -3.41
C LEU A 50 10.37 4.43 -4.34
N VAL A 51 9.91 4.02 -5.52
CA VAL A 51 10.71 3.32 -6.52
C VAL A 51 10.46 3.91 -7.91
N PRO A 52 11.36 3.69 -8.87
CA PRO A 52 11.12 4.09 -10.28
C PRO A 52 9.92 3.34 -10.89
N GLU A 53 9.38 3.92 -11.95
CA GLU A 53 8.34 3.29 -12.79
C GLU A 53 8.85 1.99 -13.41
N ILE A 54 8.28 0.86 -13.03
CA ILE A 54 8.77 -0.48 -13.40
C ILE A 54 8.63 -0.71 -14.91
N TRP A 55 7.48 -0.37 -15.50
CA TRP A 55 7.25 -0.58 -16.93
C TRP A 55 8.13 0.30 -17.81
N ILE A 56 8.49 1.49 -17.36
CA ILE A 56 9.47 2.35 -18.04
C ILE A 56 10.84 1.69 -18.03
N ALA A 57 11.28 1.18 -16.88
CA ALA A 57 12.55 0.46 -16.77
C ALA A 57 12.59 -0.81 -17.64
N VAL A 58 11.48 -1.56 -17.68
CA VAL A 58 11.34 -2.73 -18.55
C VAL A 58 11.47 -2.32 -20.02
N ALA A 59 10.79 -1.25 -20.45
CA ALA A 59 10.88 -0.78 -21.84
C ALA A 59 12.31 -0.37 -22.24
N GLU A 60 12.99 0.35 -21.36
CA GLU A 60 14.38 0.79 -21.59
C GLU A 60 15.36 -0.39 -21.70
N LYS A 61 15.26 -1.35 -20.77
CA LYS A 61 16.16 -2.51 -20.73
C LYS A 61 15.93 -3.51 -21.85
N THR A 62 14.67 -3.68 -22.29
CA THR A 62 14.30 -4.62 -23.35
C THR A 62 14.32 -3.99 -24.74
N GLY A 63 14.37 -2.66 -24.84
CA GLY A 63 14.28 -1.92 -26.11
C GLY A 63 12.86 -1.85 -26.67
N VAL A 64 11.85 -2.35 -25.95
CA VAL A 64 10.44 -2.35 -26.39
C VAL A 64 9.77 -1.07 -25.91
N GLN A 65 9.98 0.03 -26.64
CA GLN A 65 9.52 1.38 -26.26
C GLN A 65 8.02 1.47 -25.99
N ALA A 66 7.20 0.69 -26.69
CA ALA A 66 5.75 0.69 -26.51
C ALA A 66 5.30 0.26 -25.10
N LEU A 67 6.16 -0.39 -24.30
CA LEU A 67 5.88 -0.73 -22.89
C LEU A 67 5.94 0.48 -21.95
N GLN A 68 6.52 1.62 -22.38
CA GLN A 68 6.57 2.86 -21.58
C GLN A 68 5.20 3.52 -21.38
N ARG A 69 4.18 3.17 -22.19
CA ARG A 69 2.84 3.73 -22.04
C ARG A 69 2.32 3.51 -20.62
N THR A 70 1.75 4.55 -20.05
CA THR A 70 1.17 4.58 -18.71
C THR A 70 -0.33 4.86 -18.77
N THR A 71 -0.99 4.93 -17.64
CA THR A 71 -2.40 5.37 -17.52
C THR A 71 -2.62 6.81 -17.99
N ARG A 72 -1.57 7.59 -18.20
CA ARG A 72 -1.63 8.94 -18.80
C ARG A 72 -1.86 8.86 -20.31
N ASP A 73 -1.35 7.81 -20.96
CA ASP A 73 -1.47 7.59 -22.40
C ASP A 73 -2.69 6.74 -22.77
N GLU A 74 -3.08 5.85 -21.87
CA GLU A 74 -4.24 4.96 -21.98
C GLU A 74 -4.94 4.87 -20.62
N PRO A 75 -6.02 5.65 -20.43
CA PRO A 75 -6.74 5.68 -19.15
C PRO A 75 -7.45 4.36 -18.80
N ASP A 76 -7.82 3.55 -19.81
CA ASP A 76 -8.38 2.23 -19.54
C ASP A 76 -7.27 1.25 -19.17
N TYR A 77 -7.21 0.93 -17.89
CA TYR A 77 -6.22 0.01 -17.34
C TYR A 77 -6.24 -1.38 -17.99
N ASN A 78 -7.43 -1.87 -18.38
CA ASN A 78 -7.55 -3.17 -19.03
C ASN A 78 -6.94 -3.13 -20.44
N VAL A 79 -7.23 -2.07 -21.21
CA VAL A 79 -6.63 -1.86 -22.53
C VAL A 79 -5.11 -1.75 -22.43
N LEU A 80 -4.62 -0.95 -21.47
CA LEU A 80 -3.19 -0.79 -21.21
C LEU A 80 -2.52 -2.13 -20.91
N MET A 81 -3.08 -2.93 -19.99
CA MET A 81 -2.48 -4.20 -19.57
C MET A 81 -2.57 -5.28 -20.65
N GLN A 82 -3.68 -5.36 -21.39
CA GLN A 82 -3.78 -6.26 -22.53
C GLN A 82 -2.75 -5.92 -23.63
N GLY A 83 -2.55 -4.62 -23.88
CA GLY A 83 -1.49 -4.14 -24.80
C GLY A 83 -0.09 -4.55 -24.35
N ARG A 84 0.22 -4.40 -23.06
CA ARG A 84 1.49 -4.83 -22.47
C ARG A 84 1.71 -6.34 -22.62
N ILE A 85 0.72 -7.16 -22.29
CA ILE A 85 0.78 -8.62 -22.42
C ILE A 85 1.00 -9.02 -23.90
N ALA A 86 0.28 -8.39 -24.83
CA ALA A 86 0.47 -8.63 -26.26
C ALA A 86 1.92 -8.29 -26.71
N LEU A 87 2.47 -7.17 -26.26
CA LEU A 87 3.86 -6.77 -26.56
C LEU A 87 4.87 -7.76 -25.97
N LEU A 88 4.69 -8.22 -24.73
CA LEU A 88 5.55 -9.23 -24.11
C LEU A 88 5.57 -10.50 -24.98
N ASN A 89 4.40 -10.99 -25.40
CA ASN A 89 4.27 -12.17 -26.24
C ASN A 89 4.91 -11.96 -27.64
N GLN A 90 4.66 -10.81 -28.27
CA GLN A 90 5.20 -10.47 -29.59
C GLN A 90 6.73 -10.45 -29.59
N HIS A 91 7.34 -9.94 -28.52
CA HIS A 91 8.80 -9.84 -28.38
C HIS A 91 9.42 -11.06 -27.68
N GLY A 92 8.64 -12.07 -27.33
CA GLY A 92 9.11 -13.29 -26.67
C GLY A 92 9.65 -13.06 -25.26
N LEU A 93 9.27 -11.93 -24.61
CA LEU A 93 9.70 -11.59 -23.26
C LEU A 93 8.96 -12.48 -22.24
N LYS A 94 9.72 -13.05 -21.34
CA LYS A 94 9.27 -13.96 -20.29
C LYS A 94 9.18 -13.24 -18.96
N MET A 95 8.51 -13.86 -17.99
CA MET A 95 8.48 -13.36 -16.61
C MET A 95 9.89 -13.23 -16.01
N SER A 96 10.75 -14.20 -16.28
CA SER A 96 12.17 -14.18 -15.86
C SER A 96 12.96 -12.99 -16.42
N ASP A 97 12.64 -12.52 -17.66
CA ASP A 97 13.27 -11.32 -18.22
C ASP A 97 12.83 -10.06 -17.47
N LEU A 98 11.55 -9.98 -17.12
CA LEU A 98 11.01 -8.87 -16.31
C LEU A 98 11.61 -8.87 -14.91
N GLU A 99 11.68 -10.04 -14.25
CA GLU A 99 12.31 -10.19 -12.94
C GLU A 99 13.78 -9.76 -12.97
N ALA A 100 14.51 -10.11 -14.03
CA ALA A 100 15.91 -9.69 -14.20
C ALA A 100 16.04 -8.15 -14.29
N VAL A 101 15.12 -7.48 -14.97
CA VAL A 101 15.08 -6.01 -14.99
C VAL A 101 14.78 -5.45 -13.62
N ILE A 102 13.74 -5.95 -12.96
CA ILE A 102 13.29 -5.46 -11.63
C ILE A 102 14.39 -5.65 -10.59
N ALA A 103 15.15 -6.74 -10.66
CA ALA A 103 16.27 -6.99 -9.77
C ALA A 103 17.40 -5.93 -9.88
N THR A 104 17.42 -5.13 -10.95
CA THR A 104 18.37 -4.01 -11.12
C THR A 104 17.85 -2.69 -10.56
N LEU A 105 16.58 -2.61 -10.18
CA LEU A 105 15.97 -1.40 -9.65
C LEU A 105 16.33 -1.22 -8.16
N SER A 106 16.52 0.03 -7.80
CA SER A 106 16.71 0.46 -6.40
C SER A 106 15.64 1.47 -6.03
N PRO A 107 15.32 1.63 -4.74
CA PRO A 107 14.51 2.75 -4.28
C PRO A 107 15.05 4.10 -4.75
N LEU A 108 14.17 5.09 -4.86
CA LEU A 108 14.58 6.47 -5.11
C LEU A 108 15.48 6.95 -3.99
N GLU A 109 16.40 7.86 -4.32
CA GLU A 109 17.32 8.44 -3.34
C GLU A 109 16.56 9.08 -2.17
N GLY A 110 16.86 8.66 -0.93
CA GLY A 110 16.18 9.12 0.29
C GLY A 110 14.86 8.38 0.62
N ALA A 111 14.36 7.51 -0.26
CA ALA A 111 13.07 6.83 -0.04
C ALA A 111 13.11 5.86 1.15
N VAL A 112 14.22 5.17 1.37
CA VAL A 112 14.38 4.21 2.47
C VAL A 112 14.40 4.95 3.80
N GLU A 113 15.21 5.98 3.92
CA GLU A 113 15.34 6.83 5.11
C GLU A 113 14.02 7.53 5.46
N PHE A 114 13.32 8.02 4.42
CA PHE A 114 11.99 8.60 4.58
C PHE A 114 10.99 7.58 5.13
N LEU A 115 10.92 6.39 4.52
CA LEU A 115 9.99 5.34 4.93
C LEU A 115 10.28 4.86 6.36
N ASP A 116 11.54 4.64 6.71
CA ASP A 116 11.95 4.22 8.05
C ASP A 116 11.61 5.30 9.10
N SER A 117 11.86 6.58 8.79
CA SER A 117 11.51 7.69 9.68
C SER A 117 10.01 7.80 9.96
N LEU A 118 9.16 7.53 8.96
CA LEU A 118 7.71 7.49 9.16
C LEU A 118 7.28 6.31 10.03
N ARG A 119 7.90 5.14 9.83
CA ARG A 119 7.58 3.91 10.58
C ARG A 119 7.95 3.98 12.06
N GLU A 120 8.84 4.88 12.45
CA GLU A 120 9.12 5.19 13.86
C GLU A 120 7.96 5.94 14.52
N ARG A 121 7.10 6.59 13.77
CA ARG A 121 6.04 7.48 14.26
C ARG A 121 4.63 6.97 14.02
N THR A 122 4.42 6.22 12.94
CA THR A 122 3.09 5.77 12.54
C THR A 122 3.16 4.48 11.73
N GLN A 123 2.01 3.88 11.47
CA GLN A 123 1.89 2.75 10.56
C GLN A 123 1.91 3.25 9.11
N VAL A 124 2.57 2.50 8.23
CA VAL A 124 2.65 2.82 6.80
C VAL A 124 2.20 1.63 5.97
N LEU A 125 1.28 1.87 5.05
CA LEU A 125 0.87 0.92 4.01
C LEU A 125 1.24 1.46 2.64
N ILE A 126 1.71 0.58 1.77
CA ILE A 126 1.90 0.88 0.36
C ILE A 126 0.71 0.35 -0.42
N LEU A 127 0.06 1.24 -1.18
CA LEU A 127 -1.08 0.96 -2.04
C LEU A 127 -0.66 1.18 -3.48
N SER A 128 -0.52 0.12 -4.28
CA SER A 128 0.03 0.24 -5.63
C SER A 128 -0.75 -0.57 -6.66
N ASP A 129 -0.90 -0.05 -7.86
CA ASP A 129 -1.47 -0.77 -9.00
C ASP A 129 -0.44 -1.68 -9.70
N THR A 130 0.71 -1.86 -9.10
CA THR A 130 1.72 -2.85 -9.48
C THR A 130 1.25 -4.28 -9.17
N PHE A 131 2.11 -5.25 -9.45
CA PHE A 131 1.84 -6.68 -9.23
C PHE A 131 2.75 -7.25 -8.15
N GLU A 132 2.24 -8.24 -7.40
CA GLU A 132 2.98 -8.92 -6.33
C GLU A 132 4.37 -9.40 -6.81
N GLN A 133 4.42 -9.95 -8.02
CA GLN A 133 5.68 -10.46 -8.61
C GLN A 133 6.70 -9.35 -8.85
N PHE A 134 6.24 -8.14 -9.20
CA PHE A 134 7.09 -6.99 -9.42
C PHE A 134 7.48 -6.29 -8.11
N GLY A 135 6.51 -6.11 -7.22
CA GLY A 135 6.74 -5.41 -5.96
C GLY A 135 7.62 -6.20 -4.98
N ARG A 136 7.47 -7.52 -4.92
CA ARG A 136 8.13 -8.36 -3.91
C ARG A 136 9.67 -8.22 -3.85
N PRO A 137 10.42 -8.19 -4.95
CA PRO A 137 11.86 -7.93 -4.90
C PRO A 137 12.20 -6.56 -4.31
N LEU A 138 11.41 -5.53 -4.62
CA LEU A 138 11.61 -4.16 -4.18
C LEU A 138 11.30 -3.97 -2.70
N MET A 139 10.34 -4.75 -2.15
CA MET A 139 10.02 -4.70 -0.72
C MET A 139 11.21 -5.05 0.17
N ARG A 140 12.14 -5.87 -0.29
CA ARG A 140 13.38 -6.15 0.44
C ARG A 140 14.20 -4.88 0.68
N HIS A 141 14.32 -4.04 -0.34
CA HIS A 141 15.07 -2.77 -0.26
C HIS A 141 14.37 -1.72 0.60
N LEU A 142 13.05 -1.85 0.77
CA LEU A 142 12.20 -0.98 1.59
C LEU A 142 11.95 -1.54 3.00
N HIS A 143 12.70 -2.54 3.44
CA HIS A 143 12.59 -3.20 4.75
C HIS A 143 11.20 -3.80 5.02
N TRP A 144 10.59 -4.41 3.98
CA TRP A 144 9.33 -5.18 4.03
C TRP A 144 8.13 -4.41 4.59
N PRO A 145 7.77 -3.25 4.04
CA PRO A 145 6.50 -2.62 4.37
C PRO A 145 5.32 -3.45 3.86
N THR A 146 4.14 -3.23 4.43
CA THR A 146 2.92 -3.86 3.92
C THR A 146 2.57 -3.30 2.55
N LEU A 147 2.46 -4.16 1.55
CA LEU A 147 2.09 -3.84 0.17
C LEU A 147 0.72 -4.42 -0.18
N LEU A 148 -0.22 -3.58 -0.59
CA LEU A 148 -1.48 -4.00 -1.21
C LEU A 148 -1.41 -3.69 -2.71
N CYS A 149 -1.44 -4.74 -3.53
CA CYS A 149 -1.27 -4.64 -4.98
C CYS A 149 -2.08 -5.71 -5.72
N HIS A 150 -1.85 -5.86 -7.01
CA HIS A 150 -2.48 -6.82 -7.89
C HIS A 150 -1.61 -8.09 -8.06
N ARG A 151 -2.00 -8.97 -8.95
CA ARG A 151 -1.26 -10.20 -9.25
C ARG A 151 -1.25 -10.48 -10.75
N LEU A 152 -0.08 -10.84 -11.31
CA LEU A 152 0.03 -11.41 -12.66
C LEU A 152 -0.39 -12.89 -12.67
N ILE A 153 -0.96 -13.32 -13.78
CA ILE A 153 -1.14 -14.74 -14.10
C ILE A 153 0.06 -15.13 -14.98
N VAL A 154 0.84 -16.09 -14.48
CA VAL A 154 2.07 -16.54 -15.14
C VAL A 154 1.96 -18.05 -15.38
N GLU A 155 2.14 -18.48 -16.62
CA GLU A 155 2.12 -19.87 -17.06
C GLU A 155 3.34 -20.14 -17.92
N ASP A 156 4.10 -21.17 -17.62
CA ASP A 156 5.33 -21.54 -18.35
C ASP A 156 6.28 -20.34 -18.60
N ASP A 157 6.52 -19.56 -17.52
CA ASP A 157 7.36 -18.35 -17.55
C ASP A 157 6.83 -17.24 -18.50
N ARG A 158 5.55 -17.23 -18.83
CA ARG A 158 4.90 -16.21 -19.65
C ARG A 158 3.81 -15.51 -18.87
N VAL A 159 3.70 -14.20 -19.02
CA VAL A 159 2.58 -13.44 -18.51
C VAL A 159 1.39 -13.66 -19.44
N THR A 160 0.40 -14.43 -18.96
CA THR A 160 -0.81 -14.76 -19.73
C THR A 160 -2.01 -13.88 -19.34
N GLY A 161 -1.93 -13.18 -18.21
CA GLY A 161 -3.01 -12.32 -17.75
C GLY A 161 -2.64 -11.63 -16.44
N TYR A 162 -3.66 -11.02 -15.84
CA TYR A 162 -3.55 -10.42 -14.52
C TYR A 162 -4.87 -10.51 -13.76
N LYS A 163 -4.79 -10.38 -12.45
CA LYS A 163 -5.94 -10.35 -11.56
C LYS A 163 -5.87 -9.11 -10.70
N LEU A 164 -6.81 -8.21 -10.87
CA LEU A 164 -6.99 -7.10 -9.94
C LEU A 164 -7.41 -7.64 -8.59
N ARG A 165 -6.82 -7.14 -7.51
CA ARG A 165 -7.29 -7.41 -6.16
C ARG A 165 -8.72 -6.89 -5.98
N MET A 166 -8.95 -5.67 -6.45
CA MET A 166 -10.26 -5.05 -6.62
C MET A 166 -10.13 -3.81 -7.52
N GLN A 167 -11.23 -3.32 -8.06
CA GLN A 167 -11.27 -2.05 -8.76
C GLN A 167 -11.06 -0.90 -7.78
N ASP A 168 -10.37 0.17 -8.21
CA ASP A 168 -10.13 1.38 -7.42
C ASP A 168 -9.62 1.05 -5.99
N GLN A 169 -8.69 0.10 -5.94
CA GLN A 169 -8.21 -0.51 -4.68
C GLN A 169 -7.63 0.50 -3.70
N LYS A 170 -6.95 1.56 -4.20
CA LYS A 170 -6.30 2.57 -3.37
C LYS A 170 -7.34 3.35 -2.56
N ARG A 171 -8.39 3.87 -3.21
CA ARG A 171 -9.48 4.56 -2.54
C ARG A 171 -10.25 3.66 -1.58
N HIS A 172 -10.53 2.42 -1.99
CA HIS A 172 -11.22 1.46 -1.12
C HIS A 172 -10.41 1.11 0.13
N ALA A 173 -9.08 0.97 0.01
CA ALA A 173 -8.22 0.74 1.15
C ALA A 173 -8.25 1.92 2.14
N VAL A 174 -8.16 3.16 1.64
CA VAL A 174 -8.26 4.37 2.47
C VAL A 174 -9.62 4.45 3.18
N ASN A 175 -10.73 4.20 2.47
CA ASN A 175 -12.06 4.21 3.09
C ASN A 175 -12.20 3.15 4.19
N ALA A 176 -11.70 1.92 3.95
CA ALA A 176 -11.71 0.86 4.97
C ALA A 176 -10.91 1.24 6.23
N LEU A 177 -9.74 1.88 6.07
CA LEU A 177 -8.96 2.38 7.20
C LEU A 177 -9.71 3.47 7.97
N ARG A 178 -10.43 4.36 7.28
CA ARG A 178 -11.28 5.38 7.91
C ARG A 178 -12.46 4.76 8.66
N GLU A 179 -13.09 3.72 8.11
CA GLU A 179 -14.14 2.95 8.79
C GLU A 179 -13.63 2.24 10.05
N LEU A 180 -12.33 1.88 10.07
CA LEU A 180 -11.64 1.39 11.27
C LEU A 180 -11.21 2.50 12.23
N ASN A 181 -11.68 3.72 12.03
CA ASN A 181 -11.41 4.91 12.85
C ASN A 181 -9.95 5.36 12.84
N TYR A 182 -9.20 5.14 11.75
CA TYR A 182 -7.89 5.74 11.55
C TYR A 182 -7.99 7.14 10.91
N ARG A 183 -7.11 8.05 11.34
CA ARG A 183 -6.79 9.24 10.57
C ARG A 183 -5.84 8.85 9.44
N VAL A 184 -6.30 8.90 8.20
CA VAL A 184 -5.52 8.47 7.04
C VAL A 184 -4.88 9.67 6.35
N ILE A 185 -3.56 9.61 6.12
CA ILE A 185 -2.78 10.56 5.36
C ILE A 185 -2.22 9.84 4.13
N SER A 186 -2.37 10.40 2.94
CA SER A 186 -2.00 9.73 1.69
C SER A 186 -1.04 10.55 0.86
N ALA A 187 -0.11 9.90 0.16
CA ALA A 187 0.72 10.53 -0.86
C ALA A 187 0.83 9.65 -2.12
N GLY A 188 0.84 10.29 -3.28
CA GLY A 188 0.94 9.66 -4.59
C GLY A 188 1.39 10.66 -5.65
N ASP A 189 1.73 10.19 -6.86
CA ASP A 189 2.37 11.02 -7.89
C ASP A 189 1.48 11.29 -9.11
N SER A 190 0.42 10.52 -9.29
CA SER A 190 -0.28 10.48 -10.57
C SER A 190 -1.81 10.43 -10.49
N TYR A 191 -2.48 10.43 -11.64
CA TYR A 191 -3.94 10.46 -11.74
C TYR A 191 -4.64 9.34 -10.96
N ASN A 192 -4.09 8.12 -10.99
CA ASN A 192 -4.66 6.96 -10.29
C ASN A 192 -4.60 7.09 -8.76
N ASP A 193 -3.85 8.07 -8.23
CA ASP A 193 -3.78 8.37 -6.80
C ASP A 193 -4.83 9.37 -6.35
N THR A 194 -5.34 10.20 -7.25
CA THR A 194 -6.20 11.34 -6.88
C THR A 194 -7.44 10.92 -6.10
N ALA A 195 -8.04 9.77 -6.43
CA ALA A 195 -9.17 9.21 -5.70
C ALA A 195 -8.76 8.76 -4.27
N MET A 196 -7.56 8.19 -4.11
CA MET A 196 -6.97 7.86 -2.80
C MET A 196 -6.71 9.12 -1.98
N LEU A 197 -6.06 10.12 -2.58
CA LEU A 197 -5.74 11.39 -1.92
C LEU A 197 -7.01 12.12 -1.47
N GLY A 198 -8.06 12.16 -2.32
CA GLY A 198 -9.34 12.76 -2.00
C GLY A 198 -10.15 12.02 -0.94
N ALA A 199 -9.94 10.72 -0.77
CA ALA A 199 -10.58 9.92 0.27
C ALA A 199 -9.87 10.03 1.63
N ALA A 200 -8.60 10.44 1.66
CA ALA A 200 -7.83 10.60 2.88
C ALA A 200 -8.25 11.85 3.68
N HIS A 201 -7.81 11.96 4.93
CA HIS A 201 -7.97 13.16 5.75
C HIS A 201 -6.99 14.26 5.31
N ALA A 202 -5.80 13.87 4.83
CA ALA A 202 -4.86 14.74 4.15
C ALA A 202 -4.23 13.99 2.97
N GLY A 203 -4.16 14.65 1.81
CA GLY A 203 -3.59 14.09 0.59
C GLY A 203 -2.51 15.00 0.01
N PHE A 204 -1.39 14.41 -0.40
CA PHE A 204 -0.25 15.11 -0.96
C PHE A 204 0.12 14.56 -2.34
N LEU A 205 0.36 15.42 -3.29
CA LEU A 205 1.02 15.07 -4.54
C LEU A 205 2.53 15.10 -4.33
N PHE A 206 3.20 14.01 -4.69
CA PHE A 206 4.65 13.90 -4.55
C PHE A 206 5.29 13.57 -5.91
N HIS A 207 6.26 14.37 -6.35
CA HIS A 207 6.90 14.26 -7.69
C HIS A 207 5.89 14.27 -8.86
N ALA A 208 4.67 14.77 -8.63
CA ALA A 208 3.62 14.75 -9.64
C ALA A 208 3.96 15.65 -10.84
N PRO A 209 3.58 15.26 -12.07
CA PRO A 209 3.75 16.10 -13.25
C PRO A 209 2.86 17.36 -13.19
N GLU A 210 3.27 18.38 -13.94
CA GLU A 210 2.61 19.70 -13.92
C GLU A 210 1.11 19.66 -14.31
N ASN A 211 0.75 18.78 -15.23
CA ASN A 211 -0.65 18.59 -15.62
C ASN A 211 -1.52 18.05 -14.48
N VAL A 212 -0.99 17.11 -13.68
CA VAL A 212 -1.70 16.57 -12.50
C VAL A 212 -1.83 17.66 -11.43
N LYS A 213 -0.76 18.41 -11.16
CA LYS A 213 -0.78 19.54 -10.20
C LYS A 213 -1.79 20.60 -10.62
N ALA A 214 -1.86 20.94 -11.91
CA ALA A 214 -2.78 21.94 -12.44
C ALA A 214 -4.25 21.50 -12.34
N GLU A 215 -4.53 20.22 -12.56
CA GLU A 215 -5.88 19.68 -12.52
C GLU A 215 -6.39 19.45 -11.08
N PHE A 216 -5.47 19.15 -10.14
CA PHE A 216 -5.79 18.88 -8.74
C PHE A 216 -5.11 19.85 -7.76
N PRO A 217 -5.37 21.18 -7.89
CA PRO A 217 -4.71 22.21 -7.07
C PRO A 217 -5.08 22.15 -5.57
N GLN A 218 -6.10 21.36 -5.21
CA GLN A 218 -6.48 21.12 -3.81
C GLN A 218 -5.47 20.26 -3.05
N PHE A 219 -4.63 19.49 -3.76
CA PHE A 219 -3.57 18.68 -3.13
C PHE A 219 -2.25 19.46 -3.16
N LYS A 220 -1.64 19.62 -1.99
CA LYS A 220 -0.32 20.24 -1.90
C LYS A 220 0.71 19.39 -2.64
N ALA A 221 1.40 20.01 -3.60
CA ALA A 221 2.47 19.34 -4.35
C ALA A 221 3.82 19.54 -3.67
N LEU A 222 4.56 18.44 -3.50
CA LEU A 222 5.84 18.36 -2.80
C LEU A 222 6.85 17.63 -3.69
N ASN A 223 8.13 17.99 -3.58
CA ASN A 223 9.17 17.46 -4.46
C ASN A 223 10.39 16.89 -3.70
N THR A 224 10.41 16.97 -2.36
CA THR A 224 11.47 16.38 -1.55
C THR A 224 10.88 15.51 -0.45
N PHE A 225 11.60 14.45 -0.06
CA PHE A 225 11.18 13.60 1.05
C PHE A 225 11.14 14.36 2.38
N ASP A 226 12.00 15.35 2.58
CA ASP A 226 11.97 16.19 3.78
C ASP A 226 10.70 17.02 3.88
N ASP A 227 10.26 17.63 2.75
CA ASP A 227 9.00 18.35 2.71
C ASP A 227 7.81 17.41 2.90
N LEU A 228 7.82 16.25 2.23
CA LEU A 228 6.75 15.27 2.37
C LEU A 228 6.65 14.78 3.81
N ARG A 229 7.77 14.44 4.45
CA ARG A 229 7.83 14.03 5.86
C ARG A 229 7.28 15.11 6.77
N ALA A 230 7.77 16.34 6.65
CA ALA A 230 7.33 17.45 7.49
C ALA A 230 5.82 17.72 7.37
N ASN A 231 5.25 17.61 6.16
CA ASN A 231 3.81 17.79 5.95
C ASN A 231 2.99 16.62 6.48
N ILE A 232 3.46 15.37 6.32
CA ILE A 232 2.81 14.20 6.91
C ILE A 232 2.84 14.29 8.44
N GLU A 233 4.00 14.61 9.04
CA GLU A 233 4.15 14.72 10.49
C GLU A 233 3.26 15.80 11.10
N ALA A 234 3.02 16.90 10.40
CA ALA A 234 2.09 17.95 10.84
C ALA A 234 0.62 17.47 10.89
N GLU A 235 0.28 16.40 10.18
CA GLU A 235 -1.05 15.80 10.14
C GLU A 235 -1.21 14.60 11.11
N LEU A 236 -0.11 14.13 11.73
CA LEU A 236 -0.18 13.06 12.72
C LEU A 236 -0.87 13.53 14.01
N THR A 237 -1.62 12.63 14.64
CA THR A 237 -2.31 12.87 15.93
C THR A 237 -1.67 12.05 17.05
#